data_8949edb1357f0375db74d1804fbfe7b2
#
_entry.id   8949edb1357f0375db74d1804fbfe7b2
#
_cell.length_a   1.000
_cell.length_b   1.000
_cell.length_c   1.000
_cell.angle_alpha   90.00
_cell.angle_beta   90.00
_cell.angle_gamma   90.00
#
_symmetry.space_group_name_H-M   'P 1'
#
loop_
_entity.id
_entity.type
_entity.pdbx_description
1 polymer ?
#
loop_
_entity_poly.entity_id
_entity_poly.type
_entity_poly.pdbx_seq_one_letter_code
_entity_poly.pdbx_strand_id
1 'polypeptide(L)'
;PILPRKSPPKSIVIIGAGAIGVEFAYFFNAYGTKVTLIEMLPRLLPVEDEEVSAALEKSFKKQGIRALTNTKVTAAKDHGNKVSLIVEGAVTETIEAEVCLVAIGVSPLLPEGVELKTTERGWLQTDANYETSVKGIYGAGDIIGPPWLAHVASYEAVQCVEGLFKPGHKPKKVTNFPGCTYCQPQVASI
;
A
#
# COMPACT_ATOMS: atom_id res chain seq x y z
N PRO A 1 3.08 -13.34 -8.41
CA PRO A 1 2.76 -11.93 -8.70
C PRO A 1 1.36 -11.79 -9.30
N ILE A 2 0.59 -10.79 -8.85
CA ILE A 2 -0.80 -10.59 -9.28
C ILE A 2 -0.89 -9.83 -10.63
N LEU A 3 -0.02 -8.84 -10.84
CA LEU A 3 -0.04 -7.95 -12.00
C LEU A 3 0.18 -8.64 -13.36
N PRO A 4 1.06 -9.65 -13.51
CA PRO A 4 1.29 -10.31 -14.79
C PRO A 4 0.24 -11.38 -15.16
N ARG A 5 -0.85 -11.51 -14.41
CA ARG A 5 -1.93 -12.46 -14.77
C ARG A 5 -2.63 -12.02 -16.06
N LYS A 6 -2.86 -12.98 -16.96
CA LYS A 6 -3.52 -12.73 -18.24
C LYS A 6 -5.06 -12.64 -18.13
N SER A 7 -5.63 -13.09 -17.02
CA SER A 7 -7.07 -13.05 -16.74
C SER A 7 -7.33 -12.85 -15.25
N PRO A 8 -8.44 -12.16 -14.88
CA PRO A 8 -8.82 -12.02 -13.49
C PRO A 8 -9.14 -13.41 -12.89
N PRO A 9 -8.81 -13.62 -11.59
CA PRO A 9 -9.18 -14.85 -10.89
C PRO A 9 -10.69 -14.89 -10.64
N LYS A 10 -11.26 -16.09 -10.49
CA LYS A 10 -12.68 -16.23 -10.09
C LYS A 10 -12.96 -15.73 -8.68
N SER A 11 -11.98 -15.90 -7.78
CA SER A 11 -12.04 -15.41 -6.41
C SER A 11 -10.68 -15.00 -5.90
N ILE A 12 -10.66 -13.94 -5.08
CA ILE A 12 -9.46 -13.41 -4.46
C ILE A 12 -9.73 -13.09 -2.98
N VAL A 13 -8.76 -13.43 -2.12
CA VAL A 13 -8.68 -12.90 -0.77
C VAL A 13 -7.55 -11.88 -0.74
N ILE A 14 -7.82 -10.71 -0.17
CA ILE A 14 -6.86 -9.63 0.00
C ILE A 14 -6.65 -9.41 1.49
N ILE A 15 -5.40 -9.46 1.94
CA ILE A 15 -5.01 -9.24 3.35
C ILE A 15 -4.44 -7.84 3.47
N GLY A 16 -5.09 -7.00 4.29
CA GLY A 16 -4.78 -5.59 4.48
C GLY A 16 -5.71 -4.68 3.70
N ALA A 17 -6.39 -3.76 4.39
CA ALA A 17 -7.34 -2.82 3.83
C ALA A 17 -6.83 -1.36 3.89
N GLY A 18 -5.53 -1.16 3.74
CA GLY A 18 -4.95 0.12 3.35
C GLY A 18 -5.27 0.46 1.89
N ALA A 19 -4.77 1.58 1.37
CA ALA A 19 -5.05 2.05 0.01
C ALA A 19 -4.84 0.96 -1.05
N ILE A 20 -3.71 0.25 -1.02
CA ILE A 20 -3.38 -0.81 -1.98
C ILE A 20 -4.42 -1.93 -1.96
N GLY A 21 -4.78 -2.44 -0.76
CA GLY A 21 -5.75 -3.52 -0.64
C GLY A 21 -7.15 -3.12 -1.09
N VAL A 22 -7.58 -1.90 -0.76
CA VAL A 22 -8.86 -1.31 -1.16
C VAL A 22 -8.93 -1.12 -2.68
N GLU A 23 -7.88 -0.59 -3.30
CA GLU A 23 -7.82 -0.39 -4.76
C GLU A 23 -7.88 -1.71 -5.52
N PHE A 24 -7.11 -2.71 -5.09
CA PHE A 24 -7.17 -4.05 -5.69
C PHE A 24 -8.53 -4.71 -5.45
N ALA A 25 -9.15 -4.53 -4.29
CA ALA A 25 -10.49 -5.05 -4.02
C ALA A 25 -11.52 -4.46 -5.00
N TYR A 26 -11.51 -3.15 -5.18
CA TYR A 26 -12.36 -2.47 -6.16
C TYR A 26 -12.06 -2.95 -7.59
N PHE A 27 -10.77 -2.93 -7.98
CA PHE A 27 -10.35 -3.34 -9.32
C PHE A 27 -10.84 -4.75 -9.69
N PHE A 28 -10.53 -5.76 -8.87
CA PHE A 28 -10.94 -7.14 -9.17
C PHE A 28 -12.44 -7.33 -9.12
N ASN A 29 -13.14 -6.67 -8.21
CA ASN A 29 -14.60 -6.71 -8.15
C ASN A 29 -15.24 -6.15 -9.43
N ALA A 30 -14.70 -5.05 -9.98
CA ALA A 30 -15.18 -4.47 -11.23
C ALA A 30 -15.03 -5.41 -12.44
N TYR A 31 -14.08 -6.35 -12.38
CA TYR A 31 -13.90 -7.41 -13.39
C TYR A 31 -14.66 -8.72 -13.06
N GLY A 32 -15.58 -8.69 -12.09
CA GLY A 32 -16.42 -9.83 -11.76
C GLY A 32 -15.77 -10.89 -10.85
N THR A 33 -14.61 -10.61 -10.28
CA THR A 33 -13.96 -11.49 -9.30
C THR A 33 -14.72 -11.42 -7.97
N LYS A 34 -14.96 -12.56 -7.33
CA LYS A 34 -15.48 -12.61 -5.95
C LYS A 34 -14.38 -12.18 -4.99
N VAL A 35 -14.55 -11.04 -4.33
CA VAL A 35 -13.53 -10.42 -3.46
C VAL A 35 -13.88 -10.59 -1.99
N THR A 36 -12.91 -11.05 -1.19
CA THR A 36 -12.91 -10.95 0.27
C THR A 36 -11.70 -10.12 0.70
N LEU A 37 -11.94 -9.02 1.41
CA LEU A 37 -10.94 -8.12 1.96
C LEU A 37 -10.88 -8.33 3.47
N ILE A 38 -9.69 -8.59 4.02
CA ILE A 38 -9.48 -8.89 5.44
C ILE A 38 -8.61 -7.79 6.05
N GLU A 39 -9.05 -7.22 7.18
CA GLU A 39 -8.35 -6.20 7.91
C GLU A 39 -8.36 -6.52 9.42
N MET A 40 -7.18 -6.49 10.00
CA MET A 40 -6.98 -6.72 11.43
C MET A 40 -7.49 -5.56 12.28
N LEU A 41 -7.42 -4.34 11.75
CA LEU A 41 -7.90 -3.12 12.39
C LEU A 41 -9.43 -2.97 12.27
N PRO A 42 -10.06 -2.09 13.03
CA PRO A 42 -11.53 -2.01 13.12
C PRO A 42 -12.21 -1.42 11.87
N ARG A 43 -11.49 -0.88 10.90
CA ARG A 43 -12.07 -0.22 9.72
C ARG A 43 -11.18 -0.32 8.48
N LEU A 44 -11.79 -0.16 7.31
CA LEU A 44 -11.07 0.03 6.05
C LEU A 44 -10.35 1.38 6.05
N LEU A 45 -9.23 1.48 5.34
CA LEU A 45 -8.41 2.70 5.30
C LEU A 45 -8.17 3.27 6.71
N PRO A 46 -7.50 2.55 7.60
CA PRO A 46 -7.45 2.88 9.02
C PRO A 46 -6.77 4.23 9.34
N VAL A 47 -6.07 4.81 8.37
CA VAL A 47 -5.45 6.14 8.47
C VAL A 47 -6.38 7.29 8.12
N GLU A 48 -7.52 6.99 7.52
CA GLU A 48 -8.52 7.97 7.11
C GLU A 48 -9.54 8.25 8.24
N ASP A 49 -10.35 9.28 8.05
CA ASP A 49 -11.44 9.62 8.94
C ASP A 49 -12.46 8.47 9.08
N GLU A 50 -13.04 8.32 10.26
CA GLU A 50 -13.96 7.23 10.57
C GLU A 50 -15.24 7.27 9.73
N GLU A 51 -15.78 8.45 9.47
CA GLU A 51 -16.98 8.60 8.63
C GLU A 51 -16.67 8.25 7.16
N VAL A 52 -15.47 8.60 6.69
CA VAL A 52 -14.99 8.22 5.35
C VAL A 52 -14.86 6.71 5.23
N SER A 53 -14.24 6.07 6.20
CA SER A 53 -14.11 4.61 6.27
C SER A 53 -15.47 3.92 6.27
N ALA A 54 -16.42 4.38 7.08
CA ALA A 54 -17.78 3.83 7.15
C ALA A 54 -18.55 4.01 5.83
N ALA A 55 -18.39 5.14 5.15
CA ALA A 55 -18.99 5.37 3.83
C ALA A 55 -18.43 4.41 2.78
N LEU A 56 -17.12 4.14 2.80
CA LEU A 56 -16.48 3.17 1.91
C LEU A 56 -16.95 1.75 2.19
N GLU A 57 -17.02 1.31 3.45
CA GLU A 57 -17.52 -0.02 3.82
C GLU A 57 -18.96 -0.25 3.33
N LYS A 58 -19.82 0.75 3.52
CA LYS A 58 -21.20 0.71 3.03
C LYS A 58 -21.27 0.57 1.51
N SER A 59 -20.38 1.26 0.79
CA SER A 59 -20.29 1.17 -0.67
C SER A 59 -19.78 -0.20 -1.11
N PHE A 60 -18.72 -0.71 -0.51
CA PHE A 60 -18.15 -2.01 -0.81
C PHE A 60 -19.17 -3.15 -0.59
N LYS A 61 -19.91 -3.09 0.51
CA LYS A 61 -21.01 -4.03 0.76
C LYS A 61 -22.07 -4.02 -0.35
N LYS A 62 -22.44 -2.82 -0.85
CA LYS A 62 -23.39 -2.69 -1.98
C LYS A 62 -22.83 -3.26 -3.29
N GLN A 63 -21.53 -3.16 -3.48
CA GLN A 63 -20.82 -3.70 -4.64
C GLN A 63 -20.58 -5.21 -4.55
N GLY A 64 -20.92 -5.86 -3.42
CA GLY A 64 -20.70 -7.29 -3.22
C GLY A 64 -19.29 -7.66 -2.74
N ILE A 65 -18.46 -6.69 -2.39
CA ILE A 65 -17.15 -6.94 -1.76
C ILE A 65 -17.39 -7.31 -0.30
N ARG A 66 -16.88 -8.47 0.10
CA ARG A 66 -16.93 -8.95 1.49
C ARG A 66 -15.77 -8.37 2.26
N ALA A 67 -16.00 -7.37 3.10
CA ALA A 67 -15.00 -6.80 4.00
C ALA A 67 -15.12 -7.42 5.40
N LEU A 68 -14.00 -7.88 5.96
CA LEU A 68 -13.87 -8.46 7.29
C LEU A 68 -12.89 -7.63 8.09
N THR A 69 -13.37 -6.66 8.84
CA THR A 69 -12.59 -5.87 9.80
C THR A 69 -12.49 -6.59 11.15
N ASN A 70 -11.59 -6.14 12.05
CA ASN A 70 -11.29 -6.82 13.32
C ASN A 70 -11.00 -8.32 13.13
N THR A 71 -10.40 -8.70 12.01
CA THR A 71 -10.20 -10.10 11.61
C THR A 71 -8.76 -10.31 11.17
N LYS A 72 -8.08 -11.23 11.84
CA LYS A 72 -6.67 -11.56 11.62
C LYS A 72 -6.55 -12.86 10.86
N VAL A 73 -5.66 -12.93 9.89
CA VAL A 73 -5.24 -14.20 9.28
C VAL A 73 -4.20 -14.86 10.19
N THR A 74 -4.47 -16.08 10.65
CA THR A 74 -3.59 -16.83 11.54
C THR A 74 -2.82 -17.94 10.82
N ALA A 75 -3.34 -18.44 9.70
CA ALA A 75 -2.64 -19.39 8.85
C ALA A 75 -3.08 -19.25 7.39
N ALA A 76 -2.18 -19.59 6.49
CA ALA A 76 -2.45 -19.69 5.05
C ALA A 76 -1.79 -20.94 4.47
N LYS A 77 -2.47 -21.62 3.56
CA LYS A 77 -1.95 -22.79 2.85
C LYS A 77 -2.22 -22.67 1.37
N ASP A 78 -1.16 -22.79 0.58
CA ASP A 78 -1.25 -22.88 -0.89
C ASP A 78 -1.44 -24.36 -1.29
N HIS A 79 -2.44 -24.61 -2.12
CA HIS A 79 -2.74 -25.93 -2.68
C HIS A 79 -2.42 -26.01 -4.18
N GLY A 80 -1.73 -25.01 -4.73
CA GLY A 80 -1.36 -24.90 -6.13
C GLY A 80 -2.44 -24.27 -7.01
N ASN A 81 -3.67 -24.71 -6.94
CA ASN A 81 -4.80 -24.17 -7.72
C ASN A 81 -5.76 -23.31 -6.88
N LYS A 82 -5.62 -23.31 -5.57
CA LYS A 82 -6.38 -22.50 -4.60
C LYS A 82 -5.53 -22.25 -3.36
N VAL A 83 -5.93 -21.25 -2.60
CA VAL A 83 -5.40 -20.98 -1.26
C VAL A 83 -6.52 -21.11 -0.23
N SER A 84 -6.16 -21.57 0.97
CA SER A 84 -7.04 -21.55 2.14
C SER A 84 -6.40 -20.75 3.27
N LEU A 85 -7.20 -19.88 3.89
CA LEU A 85 -6.78 -19.03 4.99
C LEU A 85 -7.65 -19.30 6.21
N ILE A 86 -7.03 -19.43 7.37
CA ILE A 86 -7.72 -19.47 8.66
C ILE A 86 -7.75 -18.05 9.20
N VAL A 87 -8.93 -17.55 9.54
CA VAL A 87 -9.13 -16.22 10.09
C VAL A 87 -9.78 -16.29 11.46
N GLU A 88 -9.41 -15.35 12.33
CA GLU A 88 -9.88 -15.24 13.71
C GLU A 88 -10.12 -13.76 14.06
N GLY A 89 -11.14 -13.49 14.86
CA GLY A 89 -11.50 -12.16 15.33
C GLY A 89 -13.02 -11.97 15.31
N ALA A 90 -13.50 -10.95 14.62
CA ALA A 90 -14.94 -10.72 14.47
C ALA A 90 -15.66 -11.91 13.81
N VAL A 91 -14.95 -12.66 12.97
CA VAL A 91 -15.34 -13.95 12.43
C VAL A 91 -14.21 -14.96 12.61
N THR A 92 -14.59 -16.26 12.78
CA THR A 92 -13.62 -17.38 12.83
C THR A 92 -14.08 -18.40 11.81
N GLU A 93 -13.32 -18.53 10.72
CA GLU A 93 -13.65 -19.42 9.62
C GLU A 93 -12.42 -19.78 8.77
N THR A 94 -12.60 -20.74 7.88
CA THR A 94 -11.64 -21.00 6.80
C THR A 94 -12.17 -20.41 5.50
N ILE A 95 -11.40 -19.53 4.86
CA ILE A 95 -11.75 -18.88 3.59
C ILE A 95 -10.92 -19.50 2.48
N GLU A 96 -11.58 -19.94 1.43
CA GLU A 96 -10.91 -20.44 0.21
C GLU A 96 -11.06 -19.45 -0.94
N ALA A 97 -9.99 -19.28 -1.71
CA ALA A 97 -9.96 -18.47 -2.93
C ALA A 97 -8.98 -19.06 -3.95
N GLU A 98 -9.11 -18.66 -5.20
CA GLU A 98 -8.13 -18.98 -6.25
C GLU A 98 -6.78 -18.28 -6.00
N VAL A 99 -6.81 -17.06 -5.46
CA VAL A 99 -5.64 -16.21 -5.23
C VAL A 99 -5.71 -15.54 -3.85
N CYS A 100 -4.55 -15.41 -3.20
CA CYS A 100 -4.35 -14.53 -2.06
C CYS A 100 -3.39 -13.40 -2.45
N LEU A 101 -3.80 -12.16 -2.20
CA LEU A 101 -2.96 -10.96 -2.29
C LEU A 101 -2.64 -10.47 -0.88
N VAL A 102 -1.36 -10.30 -0.58
CA VAL A 102 -0.89 -9.72 0.69
C VAL A 102 -0.57 -8.24 0.44
N ALA A 103 -1.30 -7.34 1.10
CA ALA A 103 -1.23 -5.89 0.96
C ALA A 103 -1.06 -5.19 2.32
N ILE A 104 -0.21 -5.74 3.19
CA ILE A 104 0.00 -5.28 4.58
C ILE A 104 1.17 -4.31 4.73
N GLY A 105 1.72 -3.81 3.64
CA GLY A 105 2.81 -2.84 3.61
C GLY A 105 3.92 -3.23 2.65
N VAL A 106 4.92 -2.38 2.59
CA VAL A 106 6.09 -2.51 1.71
C VAL A 106 7.37 -2.34 2.51
N SER A 107 8.47 -2.86 1.99
CA SER A 107 9.82 -2.66 2.51
C SER A 107 10.73 -2.11 1.41
N PRO A 108 11.73 -1.29 1.74
CA PRO A 108 12.63 -0.76 0.74
C PRO A 108 13.51 -1.87 0.16
N LEU A 109 13.76 -1.80 -1.13
CA LEU A 109 14.78 -2.60 -1.80
C LEU A 109 15.99 -1.71 -2.07
N LEU A 110 17.06 -1.93 -1.30
CA LEU A 110 18.27 -1.13 -1.43
C LEU A 110 19.18 -1.67 -2.54
N PRO A 111 19.96 -0.81 -3.21
CA PRO A 111 20.93 -1.25 -4.18
C PRO A 111 22.05 -2.08 -3.53
N GLU A 112 22.50 -3.12 -4.20
CA GLU A 112 23.62 -3.95 -3.78
C GLU A 112 24.96 -3.26 -4.08
N GLY A 113 26.01 -3.64 -3.35
CA GLY A 113 27.38 -3.18 -3.57
C GLY A 113 27.71 -1.77 -3.02
N VAL A 114 26.77 -1.14 -2.32
CA VAL A 114 26.95 0.15 -1.66
C VAL A 114 26.46 0.07 -0.22
N GLU A 115 27.31 0.41 0.73
CA GLU A 115 26.94 0.46 2.14
C GLU A 115 26.24 1.78 2.48
N LEU A 116 24.90 1.75 2.50
CA LEU A 116 24.04 2.90 2.76
C LEU A 116 23.47 2.85 4.18
N LYS A 117 23.46 3.97 4.88
CA LYS A 117 22.80 4.06 6.20
C LYS A 117 21.28 4.03 6.02
N THR A 118 20.63 3.28 6.93
CA THR A 118 19.18 3.15 6.97
C THR A 118 18.62 3.56 8.33
N THR A 119 17.33 3.86 8.37
CA THR A 119 16.58 4.00 9.60
C THR A 119 16.43 2.64 10.29
N GLU A 120 15.96 2.60 11.53
CA GLU A 120 15.62 1.37 12.25
C GLU A 120 14.60 0.49 11.50
N ARG A 121 13.76 1.12 10.66
CA ARG A 121 12.75 0.45 9.83
C ARG A 121 13.29 0.04 8.45
N GLY A 122 14.58 0.24 8.17
CA GLY A 122 15.24 -0.15 6.94
C GLY A 122 15.16 0.88 5.80
N TRP A 123 14.50 2.05 5.98
CA TRP A 123 14.41 3.09 4.96
C TRP A 123 15.75 3.80 4.79
N LEU A 124 16.10 4.16 3.55
CA LEU A 124 17.32 4.88 3.24
C LEU A 124 17.35 6.24 3.95
N GLN A 125 18.43 6.52 4.70
CA GLN A 125 18.62 7.83 5.33
C GLN A 125 19.19 8.82 4.33
N THR A 126 18.60 10.02 4.27
CA THR A 126 19.09 11.17 3.50
C THR A 126 19.09 12.41 4.37
N ASP A 127 19.99 13.35 4.04
CA ASP A 127 20.02 14.68 4.63
C ASP A 127 18.92 15.59 4.03
N ALA A 128 18.99 16.90 4.35
CA ALA A 128 18.04 17.89 3.84
C ALA A 128 18.15 18.14 2.33
N ASN A 129 19.28 17.74 1.72
CA ASN A 129 19.53 17.86 0.28
C ASN A 129 19.27 16.55 -0.47
N TYR A 130 18.67 15.56 0.22
CA TYR A 130 18.46 14.20 -0.30
C TYR A 130 19.74 13.38 -0.52
N GLU A 131 20.93 13.86 -0.04
CA GLU A 131 22.16 13.10 -0.12
C GLU A 131 22.19 12.00 0.95
N THR A 132 22.66 10.83 0.57
CA THR A 132 22.78 9.65 1.46
C THR A 132 24.05 9.75 2.33
N SER A 133 24.32 8.71 3.10
CA SER A 133 25.59 8.57 3.83
C SER A 133 26.83 8.47 2.91
N VAL A 134 26.63 8.18 1.63
CA VAL A 134 27.70 8.09 0.62
C VAL A 134 27.61 9.31 -0.29
N LYS A 135 28.69 10.12 -0.28
CA LYS A 135 28.77 11.35 -1.05
C LYS A 135 28.53 11.12 -2.54
N GLY A 136 27.66 11.94 -3.12
CA GLY A 136 27.31 11.88 -4.55
C GLY A 136 26.20 10.86 -4.85
N ILE A 137 25.68 10.16 -3.84
CA ILE A 137 24.49 9.28 -3.98
C ILE A 137 23.31 9.93 -3.26
N TYR A 138 22.21 10.05 -3.98
CA TYR A 138 20.99 10.72 -3.53
C TYR A 138 19.81 9.74 -3.53
N GLY A 139 18.82 9.95 -2.65
CA GLY A 139 17.63 9.12 -2.56
C GLY A 139 16.37 9.97 -2.49
N ALA A 140 15.31 9.57 -3.23
CA ALA A 140 14.00 10.20 -3.21
C ALA A 140 12.90 9.16 -3.41
N GLY A 141 11.67 9.48 -3.01
CA GLY A 141 10.51 8.62 -3.15
C GLY A 141 10.46 7.50 -2.12
N ASP A 142 9.79 6.42 -2.47
CA ASP A 142 9.42 5.34 -1.55
C ASP A 142 10.59 4.76 -0.76
N ILE A 143 11.77 4.76 -1.34
CA ILE A 143 12.99 4.21 -0.73
C ILE A 143 13.45 4.97 0.54
N ILE A 144 13.13 6.27 0.64
CA ILE A 144 13.49 7.11 1.80
C ILE A 144 12.41 7.12 2.89
N GLY A 145 11.30 6.40 2.69
CA GLY A 145 10.19 6.26 3.64
C GLY A 145 8.89 6.93 3.19
N PRO A 146 7.87 6.94 4.07
CA PRO A 146 6.59 7.56 3.76
C PRO A 146 6.71 9.09 3.53
N PRO A 147 5.75 9.66 2.77
CA PRO A 147 4.61 8.99 2.15
C PRO A 147 4.99 8.26 0.85
N TRP A 148 4.39 7.08 0.64
CA TRP A 148 4.65 6.27 -0.56
C TRP A 148 3.70 6.67 -1.69
N LEU A 149 3.94 7.85 -2.28
CA LEU A 149 3.08 8.50 -3.27
C LEU A 149 3.93 8.98 -4.46
N ALA A 150 3.53 8.59 -5.65
CA ALA A 150 4.27 8.88 -6.88
C ALA A 150 4.50 10.40 -7.10
N HIS A 151 3.51 11.23 -6.79
CA HIS A 151 3.65 12.69 -6.94
C HIS A 151 4.59 13.30 -5.90
N VAL A 152 4.68 12.73 -4.68
CA VAL A 152 5.67 13.13 -3.68
C VAL A 152 7.06 12.73 -4.14
N ALA A 153 7.25 11.50 -4.61
CA ALA A 153 8.52 11.02 -5.16
C ALA A 153 9.01 11.91 -6.30
N SER A 154 8.11 12.30 -7.22
CA SER A 154 8.43 13.22 -8.33
C SER A 154 8.86 14.60 -7.83
N TYR A 155 8.14 15.15 -6.84
CA TYR A 155 8.49 16.44 -6.26
C TYR A 155 9.85 16.39 -5.56
N GLU A 156 10.11 15.35 -4.76
CA GLU A 156 11.38 15.16 -4.06
C GLU A 156 12.55 15.03 -5.03
N ALA A 157 12.37 14.28 -6.12
CA ALA A 157 13.39 14.15 -7.17
C ALA A 157 13.71 15.51 -7.82
N VAL A 158 12.68 16.32 -8.12
CA VAL A 158 12.87 17.68 -8.66
C VAL A 158 13.63 18.56 -7.66
N GLN A 159 13.22 18.55 -6.38
CA GLN A 159 13.88 19.33 -5.32
C GLN A 159 15.35 18.92 -5.18
N CYS A 160 15.65 17.64 -5.20
CA CYS A 160 17.01 17.11 -5.15
C CYS A 160 17.84 17.64 -6.33
N VAL A 161 17.37 17.49 -7.56
CA VAL A 161 18.09 17.92 -8.78
C VAL A 161 18.24 19.43 -8.83
N GLU A 162 17.23 20.21 -8.49
CA GLU A 162 17.35 21.68 -8.42
C GLU A 162 18.38 22.11 -7.35
N GLY A 163 18.47 21.41 -6.22
CA GLY A 163 19.49 21.66 -5.21
C GLY A 163 20.91 21.45 -5.70
N LEU A 164 21.10 20.51 -6.63
CA LEU A 164 22.41 20.21 -7.22
C LEU A 164 22.84 21.21 -8.29
N PHE A 165 21.91 21.69 -9.12
CA PHE A 165 22.24 22.40 -10.36
C PHE A 165 21.75 23.85 -10.42
N LYS A 166 20.83 24.28 -9.53
CA LYS A 166 20.29 25.63 -9.51
C LYS A 166 20.93 26.47 -8.42
N PRO A 167 21.75 27.47 -8.75
CA PRO A 167 22.42 28.29 -7.75
C PRO A 167 21.46 28.93 -6.75
N GLY A 168 21.75 28.75 -5.45
CA GLY A 168 20.93 29.32 -4.36
C GLY A 168 19.63 28.57 -4.04
N HIS A 169 19.27 27.52 -4.78
CA HIS A 169 18.13 26.68 -4.44
C HIS A 169 18.43 25.85 -3.18
N LYS A 170 17.47 25.85 -2.26
CA LYS A 170 17.50 24.99 -1.07
C LYS A 170 16.36 23.98 -1.18
N PRO A 171 16.67 22.69 -1.31
CA PRO A 171 15.63 21.65 -1.40
C PRO A 171 14.67 21.70 -0.22
N LYS A 172 13.41 21.37 -0.49
CA LYS A 172 12.36 21.32 0.53
C LYS A 172 11.84 19.90 0.65
N LYS A 173 11.67 19.42 1.87
CA LYS A 173 10.92 18.20 2.15
C LYS A 173 9.42 18.47 2.05
N VAL A 174 8.66 17.49 1.54
CA VAL A 174 7.21 17.58 1.48
C VAL A 174 6.64 17.29 2.87
N THR A 175 5.86 18.21 3.40
CA THR A 175 5.23 18.09 4.72
C THR A 175 3.70 18.07 4.65
N ASN A 176 3.14 18.52 3.52
CA ASN A 176 1.71 18.54 3.26
C ASN A 176 1.46 18.07 1.84
N PHE A 177 0.69 17.03 1.67
CA PHE A 177 0.46 16.36 0.37
C PHE A 177 -0.92 15.70 0.36
N PRO A 178 -1.63 15.73 -0.79
CA PRO A 178 -2.87 15.01 -0.92
C PRO A 178 -2.62 13.50 -1.03
N GLY A 179 -3.37 12.71 -0.26
CA GLY A 179 -3.49 11.27 -0.42
C GLY A 179 -4.75 10.94 -1.21
N CYS A 180 -4.70 9.92 -2.08
CA CYS A 180 -5.87 9.41 -2.80
C CYS A 180 -5.87 7.89 -2.80
N THR A 181 -7.05 7.30 -2.56
CA THR A 181 -7.34 5.89 -2.80
C THR A 181 -8.33 5.78 -3.94
N TYR A 182 -7.90 5.16 -5.04
CA TYR A 182 -8.67 5.07 -6.28
C TYR A 182 -9.63 3.88 -6.27
N CYS A 183 -10.78 4.09 -5.64
CA CYS A 183 -11.87 3.13 -5.54
C CYS A 183 -13.22 3.82 -5.78
N GLN A 184 -14.34 3.20 -5.46
CA GLN A 184 -15.66 3.81 -5.62
C GLN A 184 -16.46 3.71 -4.30
N PRO A 185 -16.76 4.87 -3.65
CA PRO A 185 -16.30 6.22 -3.99
C PRO A 185 -14.78 6.39 -3.84
N GLN A 186 -14.19 7.35 -4.53
CA GLN A 186 -12.80 7.73 -4.29
C GLN A 186 -12.67 8.35 -2.90
N VAL A 187 -11.53 8.08 -2.25
CA VAL A 187 -11.20 8.68 -0.96
C VAL A 187 -9.98 9.58 -1.15
N ALA A 188 -10.04 10.78 -0.63
CA ALA A 188 -8.93 11.73 -0.69
C ALA A 188 -8.84 12.49 0.63
N SER A 189 -7.62 12.75 1.06
CA SER A 189 -7.29 13.50 2.27
C SER A 189 -6.03 14.36 2.07
N ILE A 190 -5.84 15.36 2.95
CA ILE A 190 -4.67 16.23 2.98
C ILE A 190 -4.37 16.62 4.44
#